data_b142ba0331e0f09440d3296eed446795
#
_entry.id   b142ba0331e0f09440d3296eed446795
#
_cell.length_a   1.000
_cell.length_b   1.000
_cell.length_c   1.000
_cell.angle_alpha   90.00
_cell.angle_beta   90.00
_cell.angle_gamma   90.00
#
_symmetry.space_group_name_H-M   'P 1'
#
loop_
_entity.id
_entity.type
_entity.pdbx_description
1 polymer ?
#
loop_
_entity_poly.entity_id
_entity_poly.type
_entity_poly.pdbx_seq_one_letter_code
_entity_poly.pdbx_strand_id
1 'polypeptide(L)'
;MSVIQRTVICFLDLLLSGFLALAQLPPVFLFATKNSIASLLLGPGVGYERLNFMHRWAGRGLFLGGLIHGSLWLNNYISYGLPILGQQKTESGIACLSLLCIIILTSLGPVRRYIWNLFWIVQ
;
A
#
# COMPACT_ATOMS: atom_id res chain seq x y z
N MET A 1 0.79 30.09 12.45
CA MET A 1 1.45 28.80 12.67
C MET A 1 2.93 28.97 12.31
N SER A 2 3.84 28.72 13.26
CA SER A 2 5.27 28.91 13.04
C SER A 2 5.80 27.86 12.03
N VAL A 3 6.94 28.17 11.36
CA VAL A 3 7.60 27.25 10.42
C VAL A 3 7.91 25.93 11.13
N ILE A 4 8.34 25.99 12.39
CA ILE A 4 8.65 24.81 13.21
C ILE A 4 7.43 23.92 13.40
N GLN A 5 6.26 24.49 13.70
CA GLN A 5 5.04 23.71 13.86
C GLN A 5 4.63 23.00 12.56
N ARG A 6 4.76 23.66 11.42
CA ARG A 6 4.46 23.04 10.10
C ARG A 6 5.40 21.88 9.80
N THR A 7 6.68 22.04 10.10
CA THR A 7 7.69 20.98 9.87
C THR A 7 7.43 19.77 10.76
N VAL A 8 7.12 19.98 12.04
CA VAL A 8 6.85 18.89 12.99
C VAL A 8 5.56 18.14 12.58
N ILE A 9 4.49 18.85 12.21
CA ILE A 9 3.24 18.23 11.77
C ILE A 9 3.48 17.41 10.51
N CYS A 10 4.13 17.97 9.50
CA CYS A 10 4.43 17.26 8.26
C CYS A 10 5.28 16.00 8.50
N PHE A 11 6.24 16.05 9.41
CA PHE A 11 7.06 14.90 9.78
C PHE A 11 6.25 13.81 10.51
N LEU A 12 5.38 14.21 11.42
CA LEU A 12 4.47 13.29 12.11
C LEU A 12 3.48 12.62 11.14
N ASP A 13 2.90 13.38 10.22
CA ASP A 13 1.99 12.87 9.20
C ASP A 13 2.71 11.88 8.26
N LEU A 14 3.95 12.18 7.91
CA LEU A 14 4.80 11.32 7.11
C LEU A 14 5.06 9.97 7.80
N LEU A 15 5.44 10.00 9.09
CA LEU A 15 5.69 8.78 9.86
C LEU A 15 4.39 7.99 10.06
N LEU A 16 3.31 8.66 10.46
CA LEU A 16 2.03 8.04 10.74
C LEU A 16 1.47 7.34 9.49
N SER A 17 1.50 7.99 8.34
CA SER A 17 1.01 7.39 7.08
C SER A 17 1.83 6.18 6.66
N GLY A 18 3.16 6.20 6.86
CA GLY A 18 4.03 5.05 6.60
C GLY A 18 3.74 3.87 7.52
N PHE A 19 3.57 4.11 8.82
CA PHE A 19 3.21 3.05 9.78
C PHE A 19 1.81 2.49 9.54
N LEU A 20 0.84 3.32 9.19
CA LEU A 20 -0.51 2.87 8.83
C LEU A 20 -0.50 1.99 7.57
N ALA A 21 0.28 2.36 6.55
CA ALA A 21 0.46 1.55 5.36
C ALA A 21 1.12 0.21 5.71
N LEU A 22 2.20 0.22 6.49
CA LEU A 22 2.91 -0.99 6.91
C LEU A 22 2.01 -1.93 7.73
N ALA A 23 1.16 -1.38 8.60
CA ALA A 23 0.21 -2.15 9.41
C ALA A 23 -0.84 -2.90 8.57
N GLN A 24 -1.09 -2.49 7.33
CA GLN A 24 -1.99 -3.18 6.40
C GLN A 24 -1.35 -4.39 5.71
N LEU A 25 -0.01 -4.53 5.73
CA LEU A 25 0.67 -5.66 5.07
C LEU A 25 0.27 -7.02 5.66
N PRO A 26 0.32 -7.25 6.99
CA PRO A 26 -0.08 -8.53 7.57
C PRO A 26 -1.50 -8.95 7.19
N PRO A 27 -2.55 -8.12 7.33
CA PRO A 27 -3.90 -8.49 6.91
C PRO A 27 -4.02 -8.71 5.40
N VAL A 28 -3.32 -7.94 4.55
CA VAL A 28 -3.34 -8.16 3.10
C VAL A 28 -2.85 -9.55 2.75
N PHE A 29 -1.72 -9.99 3.31
CA PHE A 29 -1.18 -11.33 3.05
C PHE A 29 -1.99 -12.43 3.73
N LEU A 30 -2.45 -12.20 4.96
CA LEU A 30 -3.22 -13.18 5.73
C LEU A 30 -4.55 -13.51 5.03
N PHE A 31 -5.21 -12.53 4.43
CA PHE A 31 -6.50 -12.70 3.75
C PHE A 31 -6.38 -13.10 2.27
N ALA A 32 -5.17 -13.10 1.69
CA ALA A 32 -4.94 -13.48 0.30
C ALA A 32 -5.06 -14.99 0.03
N THR A 33 -4.75 -15.82 1.04
CA THR A 33 -4.65 -17.27 0.88
C THR A 33 -5.98 -17.98 1.07
N LYS A 34 -6.29 -18.96 0.20
CA LYS A 34 -7.53 -19.78 0.29
C LYS A 34 -7.60 -20.62 1.57
N ASN A 35 -6.45 -21.17 2.00
CA ASN A 35 -6.28 -21.92 3.23
C ASN A 35 -5.55 -21.06 4.27
N SER A 36 -6.09 -19.88 4.55
CA SER A 36 -5.44 -18.94 5.44
C SER A 36 -5.51 -19.44 6.89
N ILE A 37 -4.47 -19.15 7.65
CA ILE A 37 -4.46 -19.30 9.10
C ILE A 37 -5.67 -18.57 9.70
N ALA A 38 -6.12 -17.48 9.08
CA ALA A 38 -7.33 -16.77 9.47
C ALA A 38 -8.60 -17.61 9.35
N SER A 39 -8.75 -18.45 8.33
CA SER A 39 -9.90 -19.37 8.21
C SER A 39 -9.87 -20.48 9.27
N LEU A 40 -8.67 -20.90 9.68
CA LEU A 40 -8.48 -21.87 10.74
C LEU A 40 -8.81 -21.29 12.13
N LEU A 41 -8.41 -20.05 12.38
CA LEU A 41 -8.61 -19.36 13.66
C LEU A 41 -10.03 -18.84 13.84
N LEU A 42 -10.68 -18.38 12.78
CA LEU A 42 -12.02 -17.78 12.79
C LEU A 42 -13.15 -18.81 12.65
N GLY A 43 -12.81 -20.09 12.40
CA GLY A 43 -13.73 -21.20 12.32
C GLY A 43 -14.43 -21.38 10.96
N PRO A 44 -15.22 -22.46 10.80
CA PRO A 44 -15.78 -22.88 9.52
C PRO A 44 -16.86 -21.94 8.93
N GLY A 45 -17.23 -20.88 9.66
CA GLY A 45 -18.22 -19.87 9.20
C GLY A 45 -17.63 -18.70 8.40
N VAL A 46 -16.30 -18.58 8.30
CA VAL A 46 -15.64 -17.50 7.56
C VAL A 46 -15.25 -18.00 6.17
N GLY A 47 -16.20 -17.90 5.23
CA GLY A 47 -15.99 -18.30 3.84
C GLY A 47 -14.92 -17.45 3.15
N TYR A 48 -14.28 -18.03 2.12
CA TYR A 48 -13.31 -17.37 1.24
C TYR A 48 -13.78 -16.00 0.72
N GLU A 49 -15.07 -15.83 0.49
CA GLU A 49 -15.66 -14.57 0.01
C GLU A 49 -15.46 -13.42 1.00
N ARG A 50 -15.61 -13.67 2.30
CA ARG A 50 -15.37 -12.67 3.36
C ARG A 50 -13.88 -12.30 3.45
N LEU A 51 -13.01 -13.29 3.37
CA LEU A 51 -11.56 -13.07 3.40
C LEU A 51 -11.10 -12.27 2.18
N ASN A 52 -11.62 -12.59 0.99
CA ASN A 52 -11.33 -11.85 -0.23
C ASN A 52 -11.86 -10.41 -0.17
N PHE A 53 -13.03 -10.19 0.43
CA PHE A 53 -13.53 -8.83 0.68
C PHE A 53 -12.59 -8.04 1.61
N MET A 54 -12.17 -8.64 2.72
CA MET A 54 -11.23 -8.02 3.67
C MET A 54 -9.87 -7.76 3.03
N HIS A 55 -9.33 -8.70 2.25
CA HIS A 55 -8.11 -8.52 1.46
C HIS A 55 -8.20 -7.29 0.53
N ARG A 56 -9.30 -7.15 -0.19
CA ARG A 56 -9.52 -6.01 -1.11
C ARG A 56 -9.57 -4.67 -0.37
N TRP A 57 -10.20 -4.61 0.80
CA TRP A 57 -10.26 -3.38 1.60
C TRP A 57 -8.92 -3.04 2.25
N ALA A 58 -8.24 -4.03 2.82
CA ALA A 58 -6.89 -3.85 3.37
C ALA A 58 -5.89 -3.42 2.27
N GLY A 59 -5.98 -4.01 1.07
CA GLY A 59 -5.16 -3.61 -0.07
C GLY A 59 -5.41 -2.16 -0.53
N ARG A 60 -6.66 -1.69 -0.49
CA ARG A 60 -6.98 -0.28 -0.77
C ARG A 60 -6.43 0.65 0.31
N GLY A 61 -6.52 0.25 1.58
CA GLY A 61 -5.94 0.98 2.71
C GLY A 61 -4.43 1.08 2.60
N LEU A 62 -3.75 -0.02 2.26
CA LEU A 62 -2.31 -0.05 2.00
C LEU A 62 -1.93 0.90 0.86
N PHE A 63 -2.66 0.86 -0.25
CA PHE A 63 -2.41 1.72 -1.40
C PHE A 63 -2.57 3.21 -1.06
N LEU A 64 -3.67 3.59 -0.40
CA LEU A 64 -3.91 4.97 0.02
C LEU A 64 -2.86 5.45 1.00
N GLY A 65 -2.54 4.65 2.02
CA GLY A 65 -1.48 4.98 2.98
C GLY A 65 -0.11 5.13 2.32
N GLY A 66 0.25 4.23 1.42
CA GLY A 66 1.48 4.29 0.64
C GLY A 66 1.54 5.50 -0.30
N LEU A 67 0.42 5.86 -0.93
CA LEU A 67 0.32 7.02 -1.81
C LEU A 67 0.48 8.33 -1.02
N ILE A 68 -0.19 8.46 0.12
CA ILE A 68 -0.07 9.62 1.00
C ILE A 68 1.37 9.73 1.52
N HIS A 69 1.93 8.64 2.03
CA HIS A 69 3.31 8.59 2.52
C HIS A 69 4.31 8.99 1.43
N GLY A 70 4.21 8.40 0.24
CA GLY A 70 5.09 8.69 -0.88
C GLY A 70 4.97 10.13 -1.38
N SER A 71 3.75 10.70 -1.43
CA SER A 71 3.53 12.09 -1.85
C SER A 71 4.09 13.09 -0.84
N LEU A 72 3.92 12.85 0.46
CA LEU A 72 4.49 13.69 1.52
C LEU A 72 6.03 13.65 1.50
N TRP A 73 6.58 12.46 1.27
CA TRP A 73 8.03 12.27 1.15
C TRP A 73 8.61 13.03 -0.03
N LEU A 74 7.97 12.88 -1.20
CA LEU A 74 8.37 13.58 -2.42
C LEU A 74 8.28 15.09 -2.28
N ASN A 75 7.17 15.59 -1.70
CA ASN A 75 7.00 17.01 -1.42
C ASN A 75 8.11 17.55 -0.50
N ASN A 76 8.48 16.79 0.51
CA ASN A 76 9.56 17.15 1.44
C ASN A 76 10.92 17.27 0.71
N TYR A 77 11.25 16.28 -0.15
CA TYR A 77 12.49 16.30 -0.94
C TYR A 77 12.56 17.50 -1.89
N ILE A 78 11.45 17.79 -2.58
CA ILE A 78 11.37 18.95 -3.49
C ILE A 78 11.54 20.26 -2.70
N SER A 79 10.88 20.38 -1.55
CA SER A 79 10.93 21.60 -0.71
C SER A 79 12.31 21.90 -0.15
N TYR A 80 13.09 20.86 0.12
CA TYR A 80 14.47 21.00 0.62
C TYR A 80 15.53 20.96 -0.48
N GLY A 81 15.14 20.85 -1.75
CA GLY A 81 16.07 20.79 -2.89
C GLY A 81 16.98 19.56 -2.86
N LEU A 82 16.54 18.47 -2.23
CA LEU A 82 17.32 17.24 -2.12
C LEU A 82 17.24 16.43 -3.42
N PRO A 83 18.30 15.71 -3.82
CA PRO A 83 18.28 14.87 -5.01
C PRO A 83 17.34 13.69 -4.79
N ILE A 84 16.36 13.54 -5.68
CA ILE A 84 15.37 12.45 -5.65
C ILE A 84 16.01 11.14 -6.14
N LEU A 85 16.86 11.22 -7.15
CA LEU A 85 17.58 10.09 -7.73
C LEU A 85 18.98 9.96 -7.13
N GLY A 86 19.48 8.74 -7.04
CA GLY A 86 20.81 8.46 -6.48
C GLY A 86 20.81 8.07 -5.00
N GLN A 87 19.63 8.06 -4.35
CA GLN A 87 19.50 7.56 -2.99
C GLN A 87 18.70 6.26 -2.98
N GLN A 88 19.31 5.18 -2.51
CA GLN A 88 18.69 3.85 -2.47
C GLN A 88 17.32 3.82 -1.78
N LYS A 89 17.12 4.61 -0.72
CA LYS A 89 15.84 4.68 -0.01
C LYS A 89 14.72 5.23 -0.88
N THR A 90 15.00 6.31 -1.62
CA THR A 90 14.03 6.98 -2.49
C THR A 90 13.69 6.11 -3.70
N GLU A 91 14.70 5.52 -4.33
CA GLU A 91 14.54 4.63 -5.48
C GLU A 91 13.71 3.39 -5.11
N SER A 92 14.02 2.76 -3.97
CA SER A 92 13.27 1.61 -3.46
C SER A 92 11.81 1.98 -3.15
N GLY A 93 11.57 3.17 -2.56
CA GLY A 93 10.22 3.65 -2.28
C GLY A 93 9.40 3.90 -3.54
N ILE A 94 10.00 4.53 -4.55
CA ILE A 94 9.36 4.77 -5.86
C ILE A 94 9.07 3.44 -6.57
N ALA A 95 10.02 2.50 -6.56
CA ALA A 95 9.82 1.18 -7.14
C ALA A 95 8.68 0.42 -6.45
N CYS A 96 8.64 0.43 -5.12
CA CYS A 96 7.59 -0.21 -4.33
C CYS A 96 6.21 0.39 -4.63
N LEU A 97 6.11 1.71 -4.68
CA LEU A 97 4.84 2.40 -4.99
C LEU A 97 4.38 2.13 -6.43
N SER A 98 5.30 2.10 -7.40
CA SER A 98 4.97 1.80 -8.79
C SER A 98 4.47 0.36 -8.97
N LEU A 99 5.09 -0.62 -8.31
CA LEU A 99 4.61 -1.99 -8.30
C LEU A 99 3.22 -2.10 -7.66
N LEU A 100 2.99 -1.40 -6.55
CA LEU A 100 1.70 -1.38 -5.89
C LEU A 100 0.61 -0.75 -6.78
N CYS A 101 0.94 0.31 -7.53
CA CYS A 101 0.05 0.90 -8.54
C CYS A 101 -0.31 -0.11 -9.63
N ILE A 102 0.66 -0.87 -10.14
CA ILE A 102 0.43 -1.89 -11.17
C ILE A 102 -0.51 -2.99 -10.62
N ILE A 103 -0.27 -3.47 -9.41
CA ILE A 103 -1.13 -4.48 -8.75
C ILE A 103 -2.57 -3.97 -8.61
N ILE A 104 -2.76 -2.75 -8.13
CA ILE A 104 -4.09 -2.16 -7.96
C ILE A 104 -4.79 -1.96 -9.31
N LEU A 105 -4.09 -1.43 -10.33
CA LEU A 105 -4.64 -1.21 -11.66
C LEU A 105 -5.06 -2.53 -12.31
N THR A 106 -4.23 -3.57 -12.22
CA THR A 106 -4.54 -4.90 -12.77
C THR A 106 -5.68 -5.60 -12.00
N SER A 107 -5.91 -5.25 -10.74
CA SER A 107 -7.01 -5.79 -9.93
C SER A 107 -8.38 -5.18 -10.25
N LEU A 108 -8.43 -4.04 -10.96
CA LEU A 108 -9.68 -3.41 -11.37
C LEU A 108 -10.47 -4.29 -12.35
N GLY A 109 -11.79 -4.40 -12.13
CA GLY A 109 -12.67 -5.28 -12.86
C GLY A 109 -12.56 -5.22 -14.39
N PRO A 110 -12.58 -4.03 -15.03
CA PRO A 110 -12.46 -3.92 -16.48
C PRO A 110 -11.09 -4.38 -16.99
N VAL A 111 -10.02 -3.99 -16.30
CA VAL A 111 -8.64 -4.37 -16.67
C VAL A 111 -8.45 -5.88 -16.50
N ARG A 112 -8.95 -6.45 -15.40
CA ARG A 112 -8.89 -7.89 -15.14
C ARG A 112 -9.59 -8.74 -16.21
N ARG A 113 -10.63 -8.24 -16.83
CA ARG A 113 -11.33 -8.94 -17.94
C ARG A 113 -10.49 -9.01 -19.20
N TYR A 114 -9.72 -7.95 -19.49
CA TYR A 114 -8.88 -7.87 -20.69
C TYR A 114 -7.53 -8.56 -20.52
N ILE A 115 -6.94 -8.54 -19.33
CA ILE A 115 -5.57 -9.00 -19.08
C ILE A 115 -5.57 -10.06 -17.98
N TRP A 116 -6.46 -11.05 -18.11
CA TRP A 116 -6.60 -12.15 -17.14
C TRP A 116 -5.28 -12.90 -16.87
N ASN A 117 -4.52 -13.18 -17.93
CA ASN A 117 -3.24 -13.88 -17.81
C ASN A 117 -2.18 -13.05 -17.07
N LEU A 118 -2.13 -11.74 -17.35
CA LEU A 118 -1.19 -10.83 -16.67
C LEU A 118 -1.55 -10.66 -15.19
N PHE A 119 -2.84 -10.61 -14.88
CA PHE A 119 -3.33 -10.54 -13.50
C PHE A 119 -2.84 -11.73 -12.65
N TRP A 120 -2.84 -12.94 -13.23
CA TRP A 120 -2.34 -14.14 -12.56
C TRP A 120 -0.82 -14.14 -12.34
N ILE A 121 -0.06 -13.53 -13.24
CA ILE A 121 1.41 -13.47 -13.14
C ILE A 121 1.84 -12.41 -12.11
N VAL A 122 1.13 -11.30 -12.00
CA VAL A 122 1.49 -10.15 -11.14
C VAL A 122 1.04 -10.35 -9.68
N GLN A 123 0.05 -11.18 -9.42
CA GLN A 123 -0.46 -11.50 -8.07
C GLN A 123 0.20 -12.75 -7.49
#